data_e77129086a999517e50be528eae5d0ca
#
_entry.id   e77129086a999517e50be528eae5d0ca
#
_cell.length_a   1.000
_cell.length_b   1.000
_cell.length_c   1.000
_cell.angle_alpha   90.00
_cell.angle_beta   90.00
_cell.angle_gamma   90.00
#
_symmetry.space_group_name_H-M   'P 1'
#
loop_
_entity.id
_entity.type
_entity.pdbx_description
1 polymer ?
#
loop_
_entity_poly.entity_id
_entity_poly.type
_entity_poly.pdbx_seq_one_letter_code
_entity_poly.pdbx_strand_id
1 'polypeptide(L)'
;YIRDIMDTVPTSANIKYYANIVAEKSVLRKLIKVNEEIANNCYSQKETLEVLLEETEKKVFDIAQKRNNGDFVPIRQVVMNAMNMIEEASKQKGAVTGIASGFIDLDYKTAGFQPSDLILVAARPSMGKTAFVLNIAQHVAFKDNKAVAIFSLEMSKEQLVNRLLSLESKVNSQAIRTGNMKDDEWERLIESADIIGKSKLLIDDTPGISIGELRSKCRKFKLEYDLQMIIIDYLQLMSGSGRSESRQQEISDISRSLKALARELHVPVIALSQLSRAVEQRPDHRPMLSDLRESGAIEQDADVVMFLYRDD
;
A
#
# COMPACT_ATOMS: atom_id res chain seq x y z
N TYR A 1 30.74 -15.48 -40.71
CA TYR A 1 29.77 -14.96 -39.78
C TYR A 1 30.39 -14.54 -38.43
N ILE A 2 31.13 -15.40 -37.68
CA ILE A 2 31.81 -15.04 -36.41
C ILE A 2 32.90 -14.02 -36.64
N ARG A 3 33.71 -14.16 -37.69
CA ARG A 3 34.75 -13.16 -38.09
C ARG A 3 34.10 -11.84 -38.49
N ASP A 4 33.02 -11.86 -39.25
CA ASP A 4 32.28 -10.67 -39.67
C ASP A 4 31.71 -9.91 -38.46
N ILE A 5 31.25 -10.63 -37.40
CA ILE A 5 30.83 -10.03 -36.14
C ILE A 5 32.01 -9.40 -35.39
N MET A 6 33.16 -10.06 -35.33
CA MET A 6 34.39 -9.52 -34.67
C MET A 6 34.92 -8.28 -35.37
N ASP A 7 34.83 -8.21 -36.69
CA ASP A 7 35.27 -7.07 -37.49
C ASP A 7 34.28 -5.90 -37.48
N THR A 8 33.00 -6.15 -37.09
CA THR A 8 31.97 -5.12 -37.05
C THR A 8 31.94 -4.31 -35.72
N VAL A 9 32.69 -4.75 -34.69
CA VAL A 9 32.77 -4.07 -33.39
C VAL A 9 34.16 -3.50 -33.16
N PRO A 10 34.47 -2.31 -33.70
CA PRO A 10 35.83 -1.80 -33.73
C PRO A 10 36.42 -1.36 -32.38
N THR A 11 35.60 -1.12 -31.33
CA THR A 11 36.12 -0.73 -30.02
C THR A 11 35.17 -1.08 -28.86
N SER A 12 35.73 -1.40 -27.69
CA SER A 12 34.99 -1.55 -26.40
C SER A 12 34.40 -0.21 -25.87
N ALA A 13 34.71 0.90 -26.52
CA ALA A 13 34.23 2.23 -26.11
C ALA A 13 32.71 2.37 -26.12
N ASN A 14 32.00 1.59 -26.97
CA ASN A 14 30.54 1.65 -27.11
C ASN A 14 29.81 0.50 -26.43
N ILE A 15 30.42 -0.20 -25.45
CA ILE A 15 29.85 -1.37 -24.80
C ILE A 15 28.45 -1.09 -24.17
N LYS A 16 28.27 0.10 -23.60
CA LYS A 16 26.99 0.54 -23.05
C LYS A 16 25.90 0.66 -24.13
N TYR A 17 26.24 1.15 -25.30
CA TYR A 17 25.33 1.28 -26.43
C TYR A 17 24.85 -0.11 -26.91
N TYR A 18 25.77 -1.04 -27.09
CA TYR A 18 25.43 -2.40 -27.51
C TYR A 18 24.67 -3.17 -26.42
N ALA A 19 25.04 -2.99 -25.16
CA ALA A 19 24.31 -3.55 -24.02
C ALA A 19 22.85 -3.06 -23.97
N ASN A 20 22.61 -1.78 -24.25
CA ASN A 20 21.26 -1.21 -24.31
C ASN A 20 20.46 -1.82 -25.47
N ILE A 21 21.05 -2.02 -26.65
CA ILE A 21 20.37 -2.68 -27.78
C ILE A 21 19.99 -4.12 -27.41
N VAL A 22 20.91 -4.87 -26.79
CA VAL A 22 20.63 -6.25 -26.36
C VAL A 22 19.54 -6.27 -25.30
N ALA A 23 19.56 -5.36 -24.33
CA ALA A 23 18.53 -5.23 -23.30
C ALA A 23 17.15 -4.92 -23.92
N GLU A 24 17.08 -3.96 -24.85
CA GLU A 24 15.84 -3.62 -25.58
C GLU A 24 15.28 -4.83 -26.35
N LYS A 25 16.12 -5.52 -27.11
CA LYS A 25 15.69 -6.71 -27.85
C LYS A 25 15.31 -7.87 -26.93
N SER A 26 15.91 -7.97 -25.75
CA SER A 26 15.53 -8.95 -24.71
C SER A 26 14.13 -8.66 -24.17
N VAL A 27 13.80 -7.39 -23.90
CA VAL A 27 12.45 -6.97 -23.44
C VAL A 27 11.40 -7.27 -24.51
N LEU A 28 11.68 -6.93 -25.78
CA LEU A 28 10.76 -7.22 -26.89
C LEU A 28 10.49 -8.74 -27.03
N ARG A 29 11.53 -9.58 -26.93
CA ARG A 29 11.37 -11.04 -26.95
C ARG A 29 10.54 -11.56 -25.78
N LYS A 30 10.73 -11.01 -24.57
CA LYS A 30 9.91 -11.37 -23.40
C LYS A 30 8.46 -10.97 -23.59
N LEU A 31 8.19 -9.78 -24.14
CA LEU A 31 6.84 -9.33 -24.48
C LEU A 31 6.16 -10.26 -25.49
N ILE A 32 6.85 -10.63 -26.57
CA ILE A 32 6.32 -11.58 -27.57
C ILE A 32 5.94 -12.90 -26.89
N LYS A 33 6.86 -13.48 -26.10
CA LYS A 33 6.63 -14.74 -25.42
C LYS A 33 5.42 -14.68 -24.47
N VAL A 34 5.31 -13.61 -23.69
CA VAL A 34 4.19 -13.42 -22.74
C VAL A 34 2.87 -13.25 -23.49
N ASN A 35 2.86 -12.50 -24.61
CA ASN A 35 1.66 -12.38 -25.43
C ASN A 35 1.21 -13.72 -26.05
N GLU A 36 2.14 -14.56 -26.48
CA GLU A 36 1.84 -15.92 -26.96
C GLU A 36 1.25 -16.79 -25.85
N GLU A 37 1.80 -16.73 -24.63
CA GLU A 37 1.24 -17.44 -23.47
C GLU A 37 -0.16 -16.95 -23.13
N ILE A 38 -0.40 -15.64 -23.11
CA ILE A 38 -1.71 -15.04 -22.88
C ILE A 38 -2.72 -15.51 -23.92
N ALA A 39 -2.35 -15.45 -25.21
CA ALA A 39 -3.20 -15.90 -26.30
C ALA A 39 -3.58 -17.38 -26.15
N ASN A 40 -2.60 -18.24 -25.84
CA ASN A 40 -2.84 -19.67 -25.63
C ASN A 40 -3.77 -19.94 -24.43
N ASN A 41 -3.62 -19.17 -23.34
CA ASN A 41 -4.50 -19.29 -22.16
C ASN A 41 -5.93 -18.83 -22.51
N CYS A 42 -6.09 -17.76 -23.28
CA CYS A 42 -7.39 -17.30 -23.76
C CYS A 42 -8.10 -18.36 -24.62
N TYR A 43 -7.36 -19.01 -25.52
CA TYR A 43 -7.93 -20.09 -26.39
C TYR A 43 -8.25 -21.35 -25.57
N SER A 44 -7.47 -21.69 -24.55
CA SER A 44 -7.65 -22.93 -23.78
C SER A 44 -8.85 -22.87 -22.83
N GLN A 45 -9.29 -21.67 -22.40
CA GLN A 45 -10.44 -21.43 -21.50
C GLN A 45 -10.43 -22.33 -20.23
N LYS A 46 -9.24 -22.66 -19.72
CA LYS A 46 -9.11 -23.54 -18.54
C LYS A 46 -9.35 -22.81 -17.22
N GLU A 47 -9.24 -21.49 -17.22
CA GLU A 47 -9.34 -20.63 -16.04
C GLU A 47 -10.50 -19.64 -16.20
N THR A 48 -10.97 -19.09 -15.09
CA THR A 48 -12.00 -18.04 -15.13
C THR A 48 -11.44 -16.76 -15.72
N LEU A 49 -12.30 -15.92 -16.29
CA LEU A 49 -11.89 -14.64 -16.90
C LEU A 49 -11.12 -13.76 -15.90
N GLU A 50 -11.54 -13.75 -14.65
CA GLU A 50 -10.91 -12.95 -13.59
C GLU A 50 -9.47 -13.38 -13.32
N VAL A 51 -9.23 -14.69 -13.18
CA VAL A 51 -7.89 -15.25 -12.98
C VAL A 51 -6.99 -14.96 -14.18
N LEU A 52 -7.53 -15.09 -15.39
CA LEU A 52 -6.80 -14.83 -16.63
C LEU A 52 -6.38 -13.36 -16.75
N LEU A 53 -7.26 -12.44 -16.38
CA LEU A 53 -6.96 -11.01 -16.39
C LEU A 53 -5.89 -10.66 -15.35
N GLU A 54 -5.98 -11.19 -14.12
CA GLU A 54 -4.99 -10.99 -13.07
C GLU A 54 -3.59 -11.51 -13.48
N GLU A 55 -3.52 -12.71 -14.03
CA GLU A 55 -2.25 -13.27 -14.51
C GLU A 55 -1.65 -12.47 -15.67
N THR A 56 -2.48 -12.02 -16.59
CA THR A 56 -2.08 -11.20 -17.73
C THR A 56 -1.47 -9.89 -17.25
N GLU A 57 -2.17 -9.19 -16.37
CA GLU A 57 -1.71 -7.92 -15.80
C GLU A 57 -0.39 -8.08 -15.05
N LYS A 58 -0.28 -9.11 -14.22
CA LYS A 58 0.95 -9.44 -13.50
C LYS A 58 2.12 -9.68 -14.44
N LYS A 59 1.94 -10.49 -15.50
CA LYS A 59 3.02 -10.80 -16.46
C LYS A 59 3.48 -9.57 -17.21
N VAL A 60 2.57 -8.70 -17.63
CA VAL A 60 2.91 -7.44 -18.32
C VAL A 60 3.61 -6.47 -17.37
N PHE A 61 3.10 -6.34 -16.14
CA PHE A 61 3.69 -5.48 -15.11
C PHE A 61 5.11 -5.93 -14.75
N ASP A 62 5.34 -7.23 -14.58
CA ASP A 62 6.66 -7.80 -14.30
C ASP A 62 7.70 -7.45 -15.39
N ILE A 63 7.28 -7.40 -16.66
CA ILE A 63 8.16 -6.98 -17.75
C ILE A 63 8.48 -5.49 -17.66
N ALA A 64 7.47 -4.66 -17.37
CA ALA A 64 7.63 -3.22 -17.22
C ALA A 64 8.55 -2.87 -16.03
N GLN A 65 8.40 -3.60 -14.92
CA GLN A 65 9.17 -3.37 -13.70
C GLN A 65 10.60 -3.95 -13.78
N LYS A 66 10.81 -5.12 -14.42
CA LYS A 66 12.14 -5.71 -14.62
C LYS A 66 13.09 -4.87 -15.47
N ARG A 67 12.60 -3.84 -16.11
CA ARG A 67 13.45 -2.80 -16.72
C ARG A 67 14.29 -2.04 -15.65
N ASN A 68 13.85 -2.07 -14.38
CA ASN A 68 14.51 -1.40 -13.26
C ASN A 68 15.17 -2.35 -12.23
N ASN A 69 14.86 -3.65 -12.27
CA ASN A 69 15.43 -4.61 -11.32
C ASN A 69 16.49 -5.45 -12.04
N GLY A 70 17.74 -4.97 -11.99
CA GLY A 70 18.89 -5.76 -12.37
C GLY A 70 19.10 -6.97 -11.43
N ASP A 71 19.64 -8.06 -11.98
CA ASP A 71 20.20 -9.19 -11.26
C ASP A 71 21.15 -8.72 -10.14
N PHE A 72 21.37 -9.57 -9.14
CA PHE A 72 22.27 -9.42 -7.99
C PHE A 72 23.10 -8.14 -7.98
N VAL A 73 22.72 -7.18 -7.15
CA VAL A 73 23.50 -5.94 -7.00
C VAL A 73 24.75 -6.24 -6.16
N PRO A 74 25.95 -5.95 -6.62
CA PRO A 74 27.16 -6.12 -5.82
C PRO A 74 27.04 -5.37 -4.49
N ILE A 75 27.42 -6.01 -3.39
CA ILE A 75 27.31 -5.42 -2.04
C ILE A 75 27.91 -4.03 -1.93
N ARG A 76 28.99 -3.76 -2.66
CA ARG A 76 29.63 -2.43 -2.72
C ARG A 76 28.64 -1.35 -3.17
N GLN A 77 27.79 -1.63 -4.16
CA GLN A 77 26.80 -0.68 -4.65
C GLN A 77 25.67 -0.49 -3.65
N VAL A 78 25.25 -1.57 -2.97
CA VAL A 78 24.27 -1.50 -1.91
C VAL A 78 24.76 -0.64 -0.74
N VAL A 79 26.03 -0.81 -0.34
CA VAL A 79 26.67 0.01 0.70
C VAL A 79 26.71 1.48 0.29
N MET A 80 27.11 1.78 -0.95
CA MET A 80 27.14 3.17 -1.44
C MET A 80 25.74 3.81 -1.41
N ASN A 81 24.72 3.09 -1.87
CA ASN A 81 23.35 3.57 -1.81
C ASN A 81 22.88 3.81 -0.37
N ALA A 82 23.19 2.87 0.54
CA ALA A 82 22.87 3.02 1.96
C ALA A 82 23.57 4.24 2.59
N MET A 83 24.84 4.46 2.28
CA MET A 83 25.59 5.63 2.75
C MET A 83 25.00 6.94 2.22
N ASN A 84 24.57 6.99 0.97
CA ASN A 84 23.90 8.16 0.40
C ASN A 84 22.57 8.43 1.13
N MET A 85 21.77 7.40 1.41
CA MET A 85 20.53 7.55 2.18
C MET A 85 20.79 8.08 3.60
N ILE A 86 21.82 7.57 4.28
CA ILE A 86 22.23 8.04 5.62
C ILE A 86 22.68 9.52 5.55
N GLU A 87 23.45 9.88 4.53
CA GLU A 87 23.90 11.26 4.33
C GLU A 87 22.73 12.22 4.08
N GLU A 88 21.77 11.82 3.24
CA GLU A 88 20.54 12.59 2.99
C GLU A 88 19.71 12.74 4.28
N ALA A 89 19.53 11.66 5.04
CA ALA A 89 18.84 11.69 6.31
C ALA A 89 19.56 12.62 7.34
N SER A 90 20.88 12.65 7.34
CA SER A 90 21.66 13.52 8.24
C SER A 90 21.54 15.00 7.88
N LYS A 91 21.30 15.33 6.60
CA LYS A 91 21.08 16.71 6.13
C LYS A 91 19.68 17.22 6.45
N GLN A 92 18.70 16.31 6.50
CA GLN A 92 17.35 16.59 6.97
C GLN A 92 17.39 16.64 8.49
N LYS A 93 17.40 17.83 9.09
CA LYS A 93 17.38 18.06 10.56
C LYS A 93 16.09 17.57 11.24
N GLY A 94 15.30 16.70 10.60
CA GLY A 94 14.05 16.13 11.09
C GLY A 94 14.21 14.64 11.41
N ALA A 95 13.57 14.19 12.49
CA ALA A 95 13.62 12.80 12.95
C ALA A 95 12.86 11.82 12.04
N VAL A 96 12.25 12.28 10.93
CA VAL A 96 11.35 11.48 10.07
C VAL A 96 12.01 11.24 8.72
N THR A 97 12.40 9.99 8.46
CA THR A 97 12.98 9.55 7.17
C THR A 97 11.93 8.94 6.24
N GLY A 98 10.86 8.41 6.81
CA GLY A 98 9.71 7.86 6.10
C GLY A 98 8.59 8.89 5.86
N ILE A 99 7.36 8.41 5.73
CA ILE A 99 6.17 9.25 5.63
C ILE A 99 5.70 9.60 7.04
N ALA A 100 5.62 10.90 7.35
CA ALA A 100 5.14 11.37 8.64
C ALA A 100 3.69 10.97 8.88
N SER A 101 3.38 10.47 10.06
CA SER A 101 2.00 10.14 10.47
C SER A 101 1.20 11.38 10.88
N GLY A 102 1.89 12.46 11.23
CA GLY A 102 1.31 13.65 11.85
C GLY A 102 1.17 13.56 13.38
N PHE A 103 1.55 12.44 13.99
CA PHE A 103 1.64 12.23 15.43
C PHE A 103 3.10 12.28 15.86
N ILE A 104 3.52 13.36 16.49
CA ILE A 104 4.93 13.67 16.80
C ILE A 104 5.63 12.52 17.53
N ASP A 105 5.01 11.97 18.57
CA ASP A 105 5.61 10.90 19.37
C ASP A 105 5.71 9.58 18.60
N LEU A 106 4.74 9.31 17.72
CA LEU A 106 4.76 8.15 16.85
C LEU A 106 5.88 8.30 15.81
N ASP A 107 5.95 9.44 15.17
CA ASP A 107 6.97 9.76 14.17
C ASP A 107 8.39 9.72 14.78
N TYR A 108 8.55 10.18 16.02
CA TYR A 108 9.82 10.07 16.74
C TYR A 108 10.23 8.60 16.96
N LYS A 109 9.27 7.71 17.29
CA LYS A 109 9.55 6.29 17.57
C LYS A 109 9.78 5.46 16.31
N THR A 110 9.09 5.79 15.21
CA THR A 110 9.13 5.00 13.97
C THR A 110 10.03 5.61 12.91
N ALA A 111 10.50 6.85 13.11
CA ALA A 111 11.11 7.68 12.07
C ALA A 111 10.18 7.88 10.84
N GLY A 112 8.85 7.84 11.05
CA GLY A 112 7.82 7.80 10.02
C GLY A 112 7.60 6.40 9.43
N PHE A 113 6.60 6.26 8.57
CA PHE A 113 6.30 4.98 7.90
C PHE A 113 7.25 4.77 6.74
N GLN A 114 8.03 3.68 6.82
CA GLN A 114 9.06 3.41 5.82
C GLN A 114 8.48 2.76 4.56
N PRO A 115 9.04 3.03 3.38
CA PRO A 115 8.67 2.31 2.16
C PRO A 115 8.83 0.81 2.33
N SER A 116 7.90 0.04 1.79
CA SER A 116 7.87 -1.44 1.86
C SER A 116 7.48 -2.03 3.21
N ASP A 117 7.12 -1.21 4.21
CA ASP A 117 6.62 -1.71 5.49
C ASP A 117 5.15 -2.13 5.41
N LEU A 118 4.84 -3.22 6.09
CA LEU A 118 3.48 -3.60 6.46
C LEU A 118 3.25 -3.22 7.92
N ILE A 119 2.37 -2.25 8.13
CA ILE A 119 2.02 -1.71 9.44
C ILE A 119 0.63 -2.23 9.82
N LEU A 120 0.53 -2.90 10.95
CA LEU A 120 -0.74 -3.40 11.47
C LEU A 120 -1.24 -2.47 12.59
N VAL A 121 -2.49 -2.01 12.46
CA VAL A 121 -3.17 -1.26 13.52
C VAL A 121 -4.34 -2.10 14.02
N ALA A 122 -4.21 -2.61 15.24
CA ALA A 122 -5.17 -3.54 15.82
C ALA A 122 -5.88 -2.96 17.05
N ALA A 123 -7.19 -3.17 17.11
CA ALA A 123 -8.00 -2.75 18.24
C ALA A 123 -9.33 -3.52 18.31
N ARG A 124 -9.98 -3.46 19.47
CA ARG A 124 -11.39 -3.86 19.60
C ARG A 124 -12.32 -2.87 18.87
N PRO A 125 -13.55 -3.26 18.52
CA PRO A 125 -14.55 -2.35 17.97
C PRO A 125 -14.70 -1.09 18.82
N SER A 126 -15.00 0.04 18.16
CA SER A 126 -15.21 1.35 18.80
C SER A 126 -14.02 1.99 19.49
N MET A 127 -12.83 1.42 19.43
CA MET A 127 -11.60 2.01 19.97
C MET A 127 -10.96 3.11 19.08
N GLY A 128 -11.58 3.41 17.93
CA GLY A 128 -11.17 4.52 17.08
C GLY A 128 -10.17 4.18 15.98
N LYS A 129 -10.02 2.91 15.55
CA LYS A 129 -9.11 2.50 14.46
C LYS A 129 -9.25 3.37 13.21
N THR A 130 -10.45 3.42 12.64
CA THR A 130 -10.73 4.21 11.44
C THR A 130 -10.44 5.71 11.64
N ALA A 131 -10.81 6.27 12.81
CA ALA A 131 -10.50 7.67 13.12
C ALA A 131 -8.98 7.93 13.15
N PHE A 132 -8.21 7.04 13.74
CA PHE A 132 -6.76 7.14 13.79
C PHE A 132 -6.12 7.17 12.40
N VAL A 133 -6.48 6.22 11.53
CA VAL A 133 -5.90 6.18 10.17
C VAL A 133 -6.41 7.30 9.26
N LEU A 134 -7.64 7.81 9.49
CA LEU A 134 -8.12 8.99 8.76
C LEU A 134 -7.34 10.26 9.12
N ASN A 135 -6.91 10.42 10.38
CA ASN A 135 -6.01 11.51 10.77
C ASN A 135 -4.64 11.40 10.06
N ILE A 136 -4.10 10.17 9.95
CA ILE A 136 -2.86 9.93 9.20
C ILE A 136 -3.08 10.26 7.72
N ALA A 137 -4.15 9.75 7.11
CA ALA A 137 -4.47 10.02 5.71
C ALA A 137 -4.65 11.51 5.42
N GLN A 138 -5.33 12.24 6.32
CA GLN A 138 -5.48 13.69 6.27
C GLN A 138 -4.11 14.38 6.27
N HIS A 139 -3.23 14.02 7.19
CA HIS A 139 -1.90 14.63 7.27
C HIS A 139 -1.11 14.39 5.98
N VAL A 140 -1.05 13.15 5.52
CA VAL A 140 -0.26 12.75 4.34
C VAL A 140 -0.83 13.32 3.06
N ALA A 141 -2.16 13.27 2.87
CA ALA A 141 -2.77 13.70 1.62
C ALA A 141 -2.99 15.22 1.54
N PHE A 142 -3.35 15.89 2.65
CA PHE A 142 -3.72 17.31 2.61
C PHE A 142 -2.53 18.22 2.93
N LYS A 143 -1.65 17.84 3.88
CA LYS A 143 -0.50 18.66 4.25
C LYS A 143 0.75 18.35 3.44
N ASP A 144 1.08 17.05 3.28
CA ASP A 144 2.25 16.61 2.54
C ASP A 144 1.98 16.49 1.02
N ASN A 145 0.73 16.63 0.58
CA ASN A 145 0.30 16.49 -0.82
C ASN A 145 0.75 15.19 -1.49
N LYS A 146 0.82 14.10 -0.71
CA LYS A 146 1.18 12.76 -1.19
C LYS A 146 -0.07 11.96 -1.51
N ALA A 147 -0.01 11.08 -2.51
CA ALA A 147 -1.14 10.24 -2.88
C ALA A 147 -1.34 9.11 -1.87
N VAL A 148 -2.56 9.00 -1.34
CA VAL A 148 -2.97 7.96 -0.37
C VAL A 148 -4.18 7.22 -0.91
N ALA A 149 -4.15 5.90 -0.93
CA ALA A 149 -5.29 5.06 -1.25
C ALA A 149 -5.89 4.46 0.01
N ILE A 150 -7.20 4.62 0.21
CA ILE A 150 -7.95 4.01 1.30
C ILE A 150 -8.91 2.98 0.70
N PHE A 151 -8.76 1.72 1.09
CA PHE A 151 -9.70 0.65 0.81
C PHE A 151 -10.57 0.44 2.05
N SER A 152 -11.83 0.88 1.97
CA SER A 152 -12.79 0.81 3.06
C SER A 152 -13.77 -0.32 2.82
N LEU A 153 -13.63 -1.41 3.56
CA LEU A 153 -14.45 -2.60 3.38
C LEU A 153 -15.66 -2.64 4.34
N GLU A 154 -15.68 -1.74 5.34
CA GLU A 154 -16.75 -1.63 6.34
C GLU A 154 -17.66 -0.43 6.09
N MET A 155 -17.09 0.69 5.64
CA MET A 155 -17.80 1.96 5.51
C MET A 155 -17.85 2.40 4.05
N SER A 156 -18.96 3.05 3.64
CA SER A 156 -19.04 3.66 2.32
C SER A 156 -18.11 4.89 2.19
N LYS A 157 -17.72 5.22 0.97
CA LYS A 157 -16.90 6.39 0.67
C LYS A 157 -17.52 7.69 1.16
N GLU A 158 -18.86 7.83 1.08
CA GLU A 158 -19.57 9.02 1.58
C GLU A 158 -19.44 9.16 3.10
N GLN A 159 -19.51 8.03 3.83
CA GLN A 159 -19.33 8.03 5.29
C GLN A 159 -17.90 8.43 5.68
N LEU A 160 -16.89 7.97 4.93
CA LEU A 160 -15.50 8.37 5.14
C LEU A 160 -15.29 9.85 4.85
N VAL A 161 -15.83 10.36 3.73
CA VAL A 161 -15.75 11.78 3.36
C VAL A 161 -16.42 12.65 4.43
N ASN A 162 -17.58 12.25 4.97
CA ASN A 162 -18.23 12.98 6.06
C ASN A 162 -17.35 13.04 7.32
N ARG A 163 -16.61 11.97 7.63
CA ARG A 163 -15.63 11.99 8.74
C ARG A 163 -14.44 12.91 8.44
N LEU A 164 -13.92 12.89 7.22
CA LEU A 164 -12.84 13.77 6.80
C LEU A 164 -13.27 15.24 6.81
N LEU A 165 -14.49 15.54 6.36
CA LEU A 165 -15.08 16.87 6.46
C LEU A 165 -15.18 17.34 7.91
N SER A 166 -15.67 16.51 8.82
CA SER A 166 -15.74 16.83 10.24
C SER A 166 -14.34 17.04 10.84
N LEU A 167 -13.37 16.25 10.45
CA LEU A 167 -11.97 16.34 10.88
C LEU A 167 -11.32 17.66 10.44
N GLU A 168 -11.48 18.04 9.17
CA GLU A 168 -10.85 19.24 8.57
C GLU A 168 -11.55 20.51 9.02
N SER A 169 -12.89 20.56 8.94
CA SER A 169 -13.68 21.74 9.28
C SER A 169 -13.81 21.99 10.79
N LYS A 170 -13.51 20.98 11.62
CA LYS A 170 -13.79 20.98 13.08
C LYS A 170 -15.28 21.16 13.40
N VAL A 171 -16.16 20.83 12.46
CA VAL A 171 -17.62 20.82 12.68
C VAL A 171 -18.01 19.46 13.24
N ASN A 172 -18.95 19.47 14.18
CA ASN A 172 -19.44 18.24 14.79
C ASN A 172 -20.05 17.30 13.75
N SER A 173 -19.62 16.04 13.75
CA SER A 173 -20.08 15.02 12.80
C SER A 173 -21.58 14.78 12.84
N GLN A 174 -22.23 14.98 14.00
CA GLN A 174 -23.68 14.88 14.11
C GLN A 174 -24.38 16.07 13.44
N ALA A 175 -23.83 17.29 13.56
CA ALA A 175 -24.34 18.47 12.87
C ALA A 175 -24.27 18.29 11.35
N ILE A 176 -23.15 17.78 10.84
CA ILE A 176 -23.00 17.44 9.40
C ILE A 176 -24.05 16.42 8.97
N ARG A 177 -24.24 15.34 9.76
CA ARG A 177 -25.19 14.26 9.44
C ARG A 177 -26.66 14.72 9.44
N THR A 178 -27.02 15.63 10.33
CA THR A 178 -28.40 16.14 10.46
C THR A 178 -28.68 17.38 9.64
N GLY A 179 -27.63 18.01 9.06
CA GLY A 179 -27.72 19.28 8.35
C GLY A 179 -27.97 20.49 9.27
N ASN A 180 -27.94 20.32 10.59
CA ASN A 180 -28.19 21.39 11.55
C ASN A 180 -26.87 22.09 11.91
N MET A 181 -26.44 22.97 11.02
CA MET A 181 -25.20 23.72 11.13
C MET A 181 -25.48 25.24 11.08
N LYS A 182 -24.63 25.99 11.77
CA LYS A 182 -24.61 27.45 11.71
C LYS A 182 -23.94 27.95 10.43
N ASP A 183 -24.14 29.22 10.08
CA ASP A 183 -23.56 29.79 8.87
C ASP A 183 -22.01 29.71 8.86
N ASP A 184 -21.36 29.99 10.01
CA ASP A 184 -19.92 29.87 10.16
C ASP A 184 -19.40 28.41 10.03
N GLU A 185 -20.23 27.43 10.41
CA GLU A 185 -19.91 26.01 10.25
C GLU A 185 -20.05 25.60 8.78
N TRP A 186 -21.02 26.17 8.05
CA TRP A 186 -21.17 25.96 6.63
C TRP A 186 -19.97 26.52 5.84
N GLU A 187 -19.51 27.74 6.16
CA GLU A 187 -18.33 28.33 5.53
C GLU A 187 -17.10 27.43 5.71
N ARG A 188 -16.80 27.01 6.94
CA ARG A 188 -15.69 26.08 7.22
C ARG A 188 -15.83 24.74 6.50
N LEU A 189 -17.05 24.23 6.38
CA LEU A 189 -17.31 22.97 5.67
C LEU A 189 -17.01 23.11 4.17
N ILE A 190 -17.39 24.20 3.55
CA ILE A 190 -17.14 24.49 2.14
C ILE A 190 -15.63 24.64 1.88
N GLU A 191 -14.91 25.38 2.73
CA GLU A 191 -13.45 25.49 2.63
C GLU A 191 -12.78 24.11 2.76
N SER A 192 -13.21 23.29 3.71
CA SER A 192 -12.70 21.94 3.90
C SER A 192 -13.00 21.03 2.70
N ALA A 193 -14.18 21.18 2.09
CA ALA A 193 -14.53 20.42 0.89
C ALA A 193 -13.61 20.75 -0.29
N ASP A 194 -13.21 22.01 -0.44
CA ASP A 194 -12.25 22.42 -1.46
C ASP A 194 -10.85 21.82 -1.22
N ILE A 195 -10.38 21.83 0.03
CA ILE A 195 -9.10 21.19 0.42
C ILE A 195 -9.13 19.71 0.11
N ILE A 196 -10.17 18.99 0.54
CA ILE A 196 -10.33 17.57 0.31
C ILE A 196 -10.40 17.26 -1.20
N GLY A 197 -11.17 18.06 -1.94
CA GLY A 197 -11.35 17.87 -3.38
C GLY A 197 -10.08 18.08 -4.21
N LYS A 198 -9.15 18.90 -3.73
CA LYS A 198 -7.83 19.14 -4.35
C LYS A 198 -6.76 18.15 -3.92
N SER A 199 -7.02 17.35 -2.87
CA SER A 199 -6.07 16.39 -2.34
C SER A 199 -5.88 15.18 -3.27
N LYS A 200 -4.79 14.46 -3.07
CA LYS A 200 -4.50 13.20 -3.78
C LYS A 200 -5.01 11.98 -2.99
N LEU A 201 -6.17 12.09 -2.37
CA LEU A 201 -6.79 11.00 -1.64
C LEU A 201 -7.69 10.18 -2.57
N LEU A 202 -7.45 8.88 -2.63
CA LEU A 202 -8.20 7.91 -3.41
C LEU A 202 -8.97 7.00 -2.45
N ILE A 203 -10.28 6.85 -2.63
CA ILE A 203 -11.12 6.00 -1.77
C ILE A 203 -11.79 4.94 -2.63
N ASP A 204 -11.65 3.69 -2.22
CA ASP A 204 -12.33 2.53 -2.80
C ASP A 204 -13.14 1.83 -1.71
N ASP A 205 -14.44 1.65 -1.91
CA ASP A 205 -15.36 1.01 -0.99
C ASP A 205 -15.95 -0.30 -1.55
N THR A 206 -15.20 -0.96 -2.44
CA THR A 206 -15.61 -2.26 -3.00
C THR A 206 -15.68 -3.31 -1.88
N PRO A 207 -16.87 -3.84 -1.55
CA PRO A 207 -16.99 -4.81 -0.47
C PRO A 207 -16.34 -6.14 -0.86
N GLY A 208 -15.65 -6.76 0.09
CA GLY A 208 -15.04 -8.07 -0.11
C GLY A 208 -13.99 -8.11 -1.22
N ILE A 209 -13.28 -7.01 -1.46
CA ILE A 209 -12.25 -6.93 -2.50
C ILE A 209 -11.24 -8.08 -2.37
N SER A 210 -10.91 -8.72 -3.48
CA SER A 210 -9.87 -9.74 -3.53
C SER A 210 -8.48 -9.11 -3.49
N ILE A 211 -7.48 -9.88 -3.04
CA ILE A 211 -6.08 -9.40 -3.03
C ILE A 211 -5.58 -9.10 -4.46
N GLY A 212 -6.06 -9.83 -5.47
CA GLY A 212 -5.73 -9.60 -6.87
C GLY A 212 -6.25 -8.26 -7.37
N GLU A 213 -7.54 -7.99 -7.15
CA GLU A 213 -8.18 -6.74 -7.52
C GLU A 213 -7.55 -5.54 -6.79
N LEU A 214 -7.29 -5.65 -5.46
CA LEU A 214 -6.62 -4.62 -4.70
C LEU A 214 -5.23 -4.31 -5.28
N ARG A 215 -4.45 -5.35 -5.60
CA ARG A 215 -3.13 -5.19 -6.21
C ARG A 215 -3.20 -4.48 -7.56
N SER A 216 -4.15 -4.87 -8.42
CA SER A 216 -4.39 -4.24 -9.72
C SER A 216 -4.70 -2.75 -9.57
N LYS A 217 -5.65 -2.38 -8.70
CA LYS A 217 -5.98 -0.99 -8.41
C LYS A 217 -4.79 -0.20 -7.86
N CYS A 218 -4.01 -0.79 -6.93
CA CYS A 218 -2.83 -0.11 -6.37
C CYS A 218 -1.73 0.13 -7.41
N ARG A 219 -1.50 -0.82 -8.33
CA ARG A 219 -0.56 -0.64 -9.44
C ARG A 219 -0.98 0.50 -10.35
N LYS A 220 -2.27 0.55 -10.71
CA LYS A 220 -2.85 1.66 -11.48
C LYS A 220 -2.66 3.00 -10.77
N PHE A 221 -2.99 3.08 -9.48
CA PHE A 221 -2.81 4.29 -8.69
C PHE A 221 -1.34 4.71 -8.55
N LYS A 222 -0.42 3.72 -8.48
CA LYS A 222 1.02 4.01 -8.47
C LYS A 222 1.49 4.67 -9.76
N LEU A 223 0.98 4.22 -10.90
CA LEU A 223 1.34 4.77 -12.21
C LEU A 223 0.69 6.13 -12.48
N GLU A 224 -0.58 6.32 -12.12
CA GLU A 224 -1.34 7.51 -12.46
C GLU A 224 -1.14 8.67 -11.47
N TYR A 225 -0.99 8.37 -10.18
CA TYR A 225 -0.98 9.36 -9.09
C TYR A 225 0.29 9.36 -8.26
N ASP A 226 1.27 8.50 -8.57
CA ASP A 226 2.46 8.24 -7.75
C ASP A 226 2.10 7.90 -6.30
N LEU A 227 1.28 6.84 -6.15
CA LEU A 227 0.80 6.38 -4.85
C LEU A 227 1.94 6.24 -3.83
N GLN A 228 1.76 6.81 -2.64
CA GLN A 228 2.78 6.86 -1.59
C GLN A 228 2.39 6.06 -0.34
N MET A 229 1.08 5.79 -0.12
CA MET A 229 0.60 5.05 1.05
C MET A 229 -0.70 4.31 0.72
N ILE A 230 -0.86 3.12 1.29
CA ILE A 230 -2.08 2.31 1.19
C ILE A 230 -2.64 2.09 2.59
N ILE A 231 -3.95 2.27 2.76
CA ILE A 231 -4.68 2.01 4.00
C ILE A 231 -5.81 1.03 3.70
N ILE A 232 -5.98 -0.02 4.52
CA ILE A 232 -7.01 -1.05 4.37
C ILE A 232 -7.82 -1.16 5.66
N ASP A 233 -9.11 -0.88 5.61
CA ASP A 233 -10.04 -0.93 6.75
C ASP A 233 -11.18 -1.91 6.49
N TYR A 234 -11.14 -3.15 6.96
CA TYR A 234 -10.13 -3.87 7.71
C TYR A 234 -9.89 -5.25 7.07
N LEU A 235 -8.73 -5.84 7.32
CA LEU A 235 -8.21 -7.06 6.71
C LEU A 235 -9.21 -8.24 6.66
N GLN A 236 -9.94 -8.46 7.76
CA GLN A 236 -10.85 -9.59 7.88
C GLN A 236 -12.08 -9.51 6.97
N LEU A 237 -12.30 -8.40 6.26
CA LEU A 237 -13.38 -8.28 5.26
C LEU A 237 -12.91 -8.54 3.83
N MET A 238 -11.60 -8.72 3.62
CA MET A 238 -11.07 -9.09 2.31
C MET A 238 -11.46 -10.53 1.95
N SER A 239 -11.61 -10.78 0.66
CA SER A 239 -11.80 -12.12 0.11
C SER A 239 -10.45 -12.73 -0.27
N GLY A 240 -10.24 -13.97 0.14
CA GLY A 240 -9.07 -14.75 -0.26
C GLY A 240 -9.24 -15.36 -1.66
N SER A 241 -8.23 -16.11 -2.09
CA SER A 241 -8.20 -16.75 -3.42
C SER A 241 -9.15 -17.96 -3.58
N GLY A 242 -10.00 -18.26 -2.59
CA GLY A 242 -10.93 -19.40 -2.61
C GLY A 242 -10.27 -20.78 -2.49
N ARG A 243 -8.95 -20.85 -2.28
CA ARG A 243 -8.18 -22.09 -2.16
C ARG A 243 -7.80 -22.47 -0.73
N SER A 244 -8.19 -21.66 0.26
CA SER A 244 -7.78 -21.85 1.65
C SER A 244 -8.76 -22.77 2.39
N GLU A 245 -8.23 -23.73 3.16
CA GLU A 245 -9.02 -24.71 3.92
C GLU A 245 -9.66 -24.09 5.19
N SER A 246 -9.14 -22.95 5.65
CA SER A 246 -9.64 -22.25 6.83
C SER A 246 -9.51 -20.73 6.70
N ARG A 247 -10.37 -19.99 7.42
CA ARG A 247 -10.31 -18.52 7.50
C ARG A 247 -8.95 -18.01 8.00
N GLN A 248 -8.34 -18.73 8.92
CA GLN A 248 -7.02 -18.39 9.45
C GLN A 248 -5.93 -18.48 8.37
N GLN A 249 -5.98 -19.51 7.52
CA GLN A 249 -5.06 -19.66 6.40
C GLN A 249 -5.27 -18.55 5.37
N GLU A 250 -6.52 -18.22 5.07
CA GLU A 250 -6.89 -17.16 4.14
C GLU A 250 -6.32 -15.79 4.59
N ILE A 251 -6.47 -15.44 5.85
CA ILE A 251 -5.92 -14.19 6.42
C ILE A 251 -4.39 -14.20 6.36
N SER A 252 -3.75 -15.33 6.60
CA SER A 252 -2.30 -15.48 6.47
C SER A 252 -1.81 -15.26 5.04
N ASP A 253 -2.56 -15.76 4.06
CA ASP A 253 -2.23 -15.58 2.64
C ASP A 253 -2.43 -14.12 2.21
N ILE A 254 -3.48 -13.47 2.70
CA ILE A 254 -3.72 -12.03 2.50
C ILE A 254 -2.56 -11.22 3.08
N SER A 255 -2.16 -11.47 4.32
CA SER A 255 -1.07 -10.77 5.01
C SER A 255 0.24 -10.84 4.22
N ARG A 256 0.67 -12.05 3.83
CA ARG A 256 1.87 -12.24 2.99
C ARG A 256 1.77 -11.50 1.66
N SER A 257 0.58 -11.50 1.06
CA SER A 257 0.35 -10.81 -0.20
C SER A 257 0.41 -9.29 -0.05
N LEU A 258 -0.06 -8.73 1.07
CA LEU A 258 0.04 -7.30 1.37
C LEU A 258 1.49 -6.89 1.64
N LYS A 259 2.27 -7.71 2.35
CA LYS A 259 3.72 -7.47 2.51
C LYS A 259 4.45 -7.51 1.17
N ALA A 260 4.10 -8.46 0.29
CA ALA A 260 4.64 -8.50 -1.05
C ALA A 260 4.26 -7.26 -1.87
N LEU A 261 3.02 -6.77 -1.76
CA LEU A 261 2.55 -5.55 -2.42
C LEU A 261 3.30 -4.30 -1.93
N ALA A 262 3.50 -4.15 -0.62
CA ALA A 262 4.27 -3.05 -0.04
C ALA A 262 5.69 -2.99 -0.62
N ARG A 263 6.35 -4.14 -0.72
CA ARG A 263 7.69 -4.27 -1.32
C ARG A 263 7.69 -4.00 -2.82
N GLU A 264 6.68 -4.50 -3.54
CA GLU A 264 6.55 -4.33 -4.98
C GLU A 264 6.40 -2.86 -5.38
N LEU A 265 5.57 -2.12 -4.67
CA LEU A 265 5.27 -0.72 -4.96
C LEU A 265 6.19 0.28 -4.25
N HIS A 266 7.05 -0.20 -3.33
CA HIS A 266 7.86 0.63 -2.45
C HIS A 266 7.05 1.69 -1.69
N VAL A 267 5.93 1.27 -1.10
CA VAL A 267 5.05 2.11 -0.28
C VAL A 267 4.71 1.41 1.03
N PRO A 268 4.51 2.15 2.14
CA PRO A 268 3.93 1.58 3.35
C PRO A 268 2.48 1.16 3.13
N VAL A 269 2.12 0.00 3.68
CA VAL A 269 0.75 -0.51 3.73
C VAL A 269 0.30 -0.55 5.18
N ILE A 270 -0.72 0.23 5.52
CA ILE A 270 -1.36 0.23 6.84
C ILE A 270 -2.60 -0.65 6.74
N ALA A 271 -2.61 -1.76 7.46
CA ALA A 271 -3.74 -2.67 7.51
C ALA A 271 -4.40 -2.65 8.89
N LEU A 272 -5.70 -2.39 8.94
CA LEU A 272 -6.45 -2.47 10.18
C LEU A 272 -6.85 -3.91 10.48
N SER A 273 -6.81 -4.27 11.76
CA SER A 273 -7.20 -5.60 12.24
C SER A 273 -8.09 -5.49 13.47
N GLN A 274 -9.04 -6.40 13.59
CA GLN A 274 -9.84 -6.53 14.79
C GLN A 274 -9.20 -7.54 15.74
N LEU A 275 -9.08 -7.18 17.01
CA LEU A 275 -8.57 -8.06 18.04
C LEU A 275 -9.60 -9.09 18.52
N SER A 276 -9.11 -10.23 18.99
CA SER A 276 -9.90 -11.25 19.67
C SER A 276 -10.64 -10.70 20.91
N ARG A 277 -11.80 -11.26 21.23
CA ARG A 277 -12.55 -10.93 22.45
C ARG A 277 -11.82 -11.29 23.74
N ALA A 278 -10.77 -12.09 23.67
CA ALA A 278 -9.95 -12.45 24.83
C ALA A 278 -9.33 -11.23 25.55
N VAL A 279 -9.11 -10.12 24.83
CA VAL A 279 -8.64 -8.86 25.42
C VAL A 279 -9.62 -8.36 26.51
N GLU A 280 -10.93 -8.47 26.27
CA GLU A 280 -11.97 -7.98 27.20
C GLU A 280 -12.09 -8.85 28.47
N GLN A 281 -11.53 -10.05 28.47
CA GLN A 281 -11.55 -10.97 29.63
C GLN A 281 -10.38 -10.71 30.58
N ARG A 282 -9.40 -9.89 30.21
CA ARG A 282 -8.27 -9.55 31.06
C ARG A 282 -8.62 -8.38 31.97
N PRO A 283 -8.08 -8.38 33.21
CA PRO A 283 -8.34 -7.29 34.15
C PRO A 283 -7.85 -5.92 33.69
N ASP A 284 -6.79 -5.89 32.92
CA ASP A 284 -6.13 -4.67 32.43
C ASP A 284 -6.60 -4.26 31.01
N HIS A 285 -7.42 -5.08 30.35
CA HIS A 285 -7.91 -4.89 28.98
C HIS A 285 -6.80 -4.55 27.95
N ARG A 286 -5.52 -4.79 28.31
CA ARG A 286 -4.36 -4.39 27.52
C ARG A 286 -4.12 -5.39 26.39
N PRO A 287 -4.07 -4.94 25.12
CA PRO A 287 -3.81 -5.81 23.99
C PRO A 287 -2.40 -6.39 23.99
N MET A 288 -2.27 -7.61 23.48
CA MET A 288 -1.00 -8.31 23.29
C MET A 288 -0.96 -8.95 21.90
N LEU A 289 0.23 -9.27 21.39
CA LEU A 289 0.39 -9.92 20.09
C LEU A 289 -0.43 -11.21 19.96
N SER A 290 -0.56 -11.97 21.05
CA SER A 290 -1.39 -13.17 21.08
C SER A 290 -2.87 -12.95 20.78
N ASP A 291 -3.38 -11.71 20.87
CA ASP A 291 -4.77 -11.37 20.58
C ASP A 291 -5.06 -11.25 19.08
N LEU A 292 -3.99 -11.27 18.27
CA LEU A 292 -4.05 -11.40 16.82
C LEU A 292 -4.23 -12.86 16.35
N ARG A 293 -4.42 -13.81 17.25
CA ARG A 293 -4.39 -15.27 17.00
C ARG A 293 -5.40 -15.79 15.99
N GLU A 294 -6.50 -15.11 15.72
CA GLU A 294 -7.38 -15.48 14.61
C GLU A 294 -6.74 -15.20 13.24
N SER A 295 -5.56 -14.60 13.26
CA SER A 295 -4.80 -14.12 12.12
C SER A 295 -3.34 -14.62 12.14
N GLY A 296 -3.08 -15.78 12.66
CA GLY A 296 -1.84 -16.44 13.09
C GLY A 296 -0.51 -16.11 12.41
N ALA A 297 -0.49 -15.65 11.17
CA ALA A 297 0.75 -15.26 10.46
C ALA A 297 0.91 -13.73 10.32
N ILE A 298 -0.11 -12.92 10.57
CA ILE A 298 -0.02 -11.45 10.40
C ILE A 298 1.08 -10.87 11.29
N GLU A 299 1.24 -11.39 12.49
CA GLU A 299 2.30 -10.99 13.42
C GLU A 299 3.70 -11.21 12.83
N GLN A 300 3.88 -12.27 12.04
CA GLN A 300 5.18 -12.61 11.44
C GLN A 300 5.48 -11.80 10.18
N ASP A 301 4.44 -11.35 9.47
CA ASP A 301 4.58 -10.62 8.22
C ASP A 301 4.70 -9.10 8.44
N ALA A 302 4.12 -8.58 9.54
CA ALA A 302 4.13 -7.16 9.85
C ALA A 302 5.50 -6.67 10.36
N ASP A 303 5.94 -5.52 9.89
CA ASP A 303 7.16 -4.85 10.37
C ASP A 303 6.87 -4.04 11.64
N VAL A 304 5.66 -3.46 11.72
CA VAL A 304 5.20 -2.67 12.86
C VAL A 304 3.80 -3.12 13.26
N VAL A 305 3.60 -3.34 14.56
CA VAL A 305 2.28 -3.62 15.14
C VAL A 305 1.94 -2.55 16.16
N MET A 306 0.79 -1.89 15.98
CA MET A 306 0.26 -0.88 16.88
C MET A 306 -1.07 -1.35 17.45
N PHE A 307 -1.22 -1.19 18.76
CA PHE A 307 -2.47 -1.47 19.46
C PHE A 307 -3.12 -0.17 19.93
N LEU A 308 -4.42 -0.02 19.63
CA LEU A 308 -5.23 1.08 20.17
C LEU A 308 -6.15 0.53 21.25
N TYR A 309 -6.08 1.11 22.43
CA TYR A 309 -6.92 0.78 23.57
C TYR A 309 -7.13 2.01 24.44
N ARG A 310 -8.10 1.95 25.35
CA ARG A 310 -8.36 2.98 26.37
C ARG A 310 -8.19 2.35 27.74
N ASP A 311 -7.51 3.06 28.62
CA ASP A 311 -7.51 2.76 30.06
C ASP A 311 -8.78 3.40 30.62
N ASP A 312 -9.90 2.66 30.67
CA ASP A 312 -11.16 3.11 31.25
C ASP A 312 -11.24 2.68 32.73
#